data_e3cfcb30d196e7a44cd40d1aa2a52dca
#
_entry.id   e3cfcb30d196e7a44cd40d1aa2a52dca
#
_cell.length_a   1.000
_cell.length_b   1.000
_cell.length_c   1.000
_cell.angle_alpha   90.00
_cell.angle_beta   90.00
_cell.angle_gamma   90.00
#
_symmetry.space_group_name_H-M   'P 1'
#
loop_
_entity.id
_entity.type
_entity.pdbx_description
1 polymer ?
#
loop_
_entity_poly.entity_id
_entity_poly.type
_entity_poly.pdbx_seq_one_letter_code
_entity_poly.pdbx_strand_id
1 'polypeptide(L)'
;IKAELYQRLNGFSAMRFGEDIDFSIRIFKSGASCRLFPEAWVWHKRRTDMKKFFKQVHNSGIARINLMKRHPGSMKLVHMLPAIFTLGVLFLSLLFVSGFILTAANVYGILAKSVQNTSTYSLGVHLGIVAMACALIPILMYSLLIFTDSLLQNKSFKVAWLSIGASFIQLLGYGTGFIRAWWLRCVCGRNEELQ
;
A
#
# COMPACT_ATOMS: atom_id res chain seq x y z
N ILE A 1 -10.71 -27.53 -12.74
CA ILE A 1 -11.87 -27.05 -13.51
C ILE A 1 -12.24 -28.09 -14.57
N LYS A 2 -13.54 -28.24 -14.89
CA LYS A 2 -14.00 -29.09 -16.01
C LYS A 2 -13.56 -28.48 -17.34
N ALA A 3 -13.06 -29.32 -18.27
CA ALA A 3 -12.54 -28.87 -19.56
C ALA A 3 -13.57 -28.08 -20.37
N GLU A 4 -14.83 -28.55 -20.40
CA GLU A 4 -15.92 -27.88 -21.07
C GLU A 4 -16.18 -26.43 -20.57
N LEU A 5 -16.12 -26.25 -19.24
CA LEU A 5 -16.27 -24.92 -18.63
C LEU A 5 -15.08 -24.01 -18.97
N TYR A 6 -13.86 -24.57 -18.97
CA TYR A 6 -12.67 -23.83 -19.38
C TYR A 6 -12.76 -23.34 -20.82
N GLN A 7 -13.16 -24.23 -21.75
CA GLN A 7 -13.32 -23.90 -23.16
C GLN A 7 -14.45 -22.88 -23.37
N ARG A 8 -15.60 -23.07 -22.71
CA ARG A 8 -16.75 -22.15 -22.80
C ARG A 8 -16.40 -20.74 -22.31
N LEU A 9 -15.51 -20.62 -21.35
CA LEU A 9 -15.04 -19.34 -20.81
C LEU A 9 -13.81 -18.81 -21.56
N ASN A 10 -13.33 -19.45 -22.62
CA ASN A 10 -12.12 -19.08 -23.37
C ASN A 10 -10.85 -19.01 -22.51
N GLY A 11 -10.75 -19.86 -21.47
CA GLY A 11 -9.56 -19.98 -20.64
C GLY A 11 -9.16 -18.70 -19.89
N PHE A 12 -7.86 -18.56 -19.63
CA PHE A 12 -7.28 -17.35 -19.04
C PHE A 12 -7.25 -16.20 -20.05
N SER A 13 -7.51 -15.00 -19.57
CA SER A 13 -7.40 -13.77 -20.39
C SER A 13 -5.94 -13.39 -20.63
N ALA A 14 -5.69 -12.56 -21.64
CA ALA A 14 -4.35 -12.05 -21.98
C ALA A 14 -3.80 -11.03 -20.96
N MET A 15 -4.42 -10.87 -19.80
CA MET A 15 -3.92 -10.01 -18.72
C MET A 15 -2.57 -10.52 -18.22
N ARG A 16 -1.60 -9.63 -18.04
CA ARG A 16 -0.29 -9.99 -17.48
C ARG A 16 -0.33 -10.28 -15.98
N PHE A 17 -1.24 -9.63 -15.25
CA PHE A 17 -1.42 -9.76 -13.81
C PHE A 17 -2.90 -9.79 -13.48
N GLY A 18 -3.32 -10.73 -12.60
CA GLY A 18 -4.70 -10.89 -12.15
C GLY A 18 -5.57 -11.70 -13.10
N GLU A 19 -4.97 -12.44 -14.05
CA GLU A 19 -5.63 -13.36 -14.97
C GLU A 19 -6.38 -14.47 -14.24
N ASP A 20 -5.86 -14.91 -13.11
CA ASP A 20 -6.47 -15.90 -12.22
C ASP A 20 -7.73 -15.36 -11.52
N ILE A 21 -7.69 -14.11 -11.09
CA ILE A 21 -8.83 -13.42 -10.48
C ILE A 21 -9.90 -13.13 -11.54
N ASP A 22 -9.50 -12.64 -12.72
CA ASP A 22 -10.39 -12.45 -13.87
C ASP A 22 -11.14 -13.74 -14.22
N PHE A 23 -10.38 -14.83 -14.32
CA PHE A 23 -10.96 -16.14 -14.64
C PHE A 23 -11.92 -16.62 -13.55
N SER A 24 -11.55 -16.45 -12.28
CA SER A 24 -12.42 -16.78 -11.15
C SER A 24 -13.73 -15.99 -11.18
N ILE A 25 -13.68 -14.68 -11.48
CA ILE A 25 -14.88 -13.84 -11.62
C ILE A 25 -15.76 -14.35 -12.75
N ARG A 26 -15.18 -14.75 -13.89
CA ARG A 26 -15.96 -15.29 -15.04
C ARG A 26 -16.59 -16.64 -14.71
N ILE A 27 -15.90 -17.50 -13.94
CA ILE A 27 -16.47 -18.76 -13.44
C ILE A 27 -17.70 -18.47 -12.58
N PHE A 28 -17.61 -17.57 -11.60
CA PHE A 28 -18.75 -17.24 -10.75
C PHE A 28 -19.91 -16.61 -11.54
N LYS A 29 -19.62 -15.73 -12.48
CA LYS A 29 -20.65 -15.13 -13.35
C LYS A 29 -21.35 -16.14 -14.26
N SER A 30 -20.71 -17.27 -14.57
CA SER A 30 -21.31 -18.35 -15.36
C SER A 30 -22.29 -19.22 -14.57
N GLY A 31 -22.49 -18.96 -13.27
CA GLY A 31 -23.31 -19.78 -12.39
C GLY A 31 -22.62 -21.04 -11.87
N ALA A 32 -21.32 -21.26 -12.20
CA ALA A 32 -20.57 -22.38 -11.70
C ALA A 32 -20.11 -22.12 -10.26
N SER A 33 -20.05 -23.19 -9.45
CA SER A 33 -19.55 -23.16 -8.08
C SER A 33 -18.07 -23.52 -8.00
N CYS A 34 -17.35 -22.86 -7.08
CA CYS A 34 -15.97 -23.22 -6.74
C CYS A 34 -15.95 -23.84 -5.34
N ARG A 35 -15.14 -24.88 -5.18
CA ARG A 35 -14.93 -25.54 -3.88
C ARG A 35 -13.44 -25.56 -3.55
N LEU A 36 -13.11 -25.22 -2.31
CA LEU A 36 -11.77 -25.42 -1.77
C LEU A 36 -11.64 -26.86 -1.28
N PHE A 37 -10.56 -27.52 -1.64
CA PHE A 37 -10.18 -28.84 -1.15
C PHE A 37 -8.97 -28.68 -0.22
N PRO A 38 -9.14 -28.76 1.11
CA PRO A 38 -8.02 -28.57 2.06
C PRO A 38 -6.88 -29.56 1.86
N GLU A 39 -7.19 -30.75 1.34
CA GLU A 39 -6.22 -31.83 1.06
C GLU A 39 -5.36 -31.55 -0.18
N ALA A 40 -5.82 -30.68 -1.08
CA ALA A 40 -5.11 -30.30 -2.30
C ALA A 40 -4.21 -29.09 -2.03
N TRP A 41 -3.04 -29.32 -1.49
CA TRP A 41 -2.05 -28.29 -1.21
C TRP A 41 -0.69 -28.58 -1.87
N VAL A 42 0.09 -27.53 -2.07
CA VAL A 42 1.43 -27.61 -2.65
C VAL A 42 2.41 -26.74 -1.88
N TRP A 43 3.65 -27.20 -1.81
CA TRP A 43 4.75 -26.39 -1.31
C TRP A 43 5.10 -25.30 -2.33
N HIS A 44 4.96 -24.04 -1.95
CA HIS A 44 5.31 -22.91 -2.79
C HIS A 44 6.42 -22.08 -2.16
N LYS A 45 7.60 -22.05 -2.79
CA LYS A 45 8.71 -21.22 -2.35
C LYS A 45 8.41 -19.74 -2.63
N ARG A 46 8.15 -18.99 -1.58
CA ARG A 46 7.89 -17.54 -1.70
C ARG A 46 9.16 -16.78 -2.06
N ARG A 47 8.99 -15.58 -2.60
CA ARG A 47 10.09 -14.67 -2.89
C ARG A 47 10.69 -14.16 -1.58
N THR A 48 12.03 -14.23 -1.47
CA THR A 48 12.78 -13.80 -0.29
C THR A 48 13.41 -12.42 -0.46
N ASP A 49 13.34 -11.84 -1.67
CA ASP A 49 13.93 -10.55 -2.01
C ASP A 49 12.86 -9.45 -1.89
N MET A 50 13.14 -8.42 -1.07
CA MET A 50 12.23 -7.30 -0.79
C MET A 50 11.91 -6.49 -2.06
N LYS A 51 12.87 -6.32 -2.98
CA LYS A 51 12.66 -5.60 -4.25
C LYS A 51 11.71 -6.37 -5.16
N LYS A 52 11.87 -7.68 -5.25
CA LYS A 52 10.96 -8.55 -6.02
C LYS A 52 9.57 -8.58 -5.37
N PHE A 53 9.50 -8.55 -4.04
CA PHE A 53 8.25 -8.48 -3.31
C PHE A 53 7.53 -7.15 -3.57
N PHE A 54 8.23 -6.01 -3.48
CA PHE A 54 7.66 -4.69 -3.84
C PHE A 54 7.07 -4.69 -5.26
N LYS A 55 7.84 -5.18 -6.26
CA LYS A 55 7.37 -5.26 -7.64
C LYS A 55 6.11 -6.11 -7.78
N GLN A 56 6.04 -7.22 -7.06
CA GLN A 56 4.86 -8.10 -7.07
C GLN A 56 3.62 -7.39 -6.52
N VAL A 57 3.71 -6.77 -5.35
CA VAL A 57 2.55 -6.11 -4.74
C VAL A 57 2.15 -4.84 -5.49
N HIS A 58 3.12 -4.12 -6.08
CA HIS A 58 2.85 -2.99 -6.97
C HIS A 58 2.02 -3.42 -8.19
N ASN A 59 2.41 -4.51 -8.84
CA ASN A 59 1.66 -5.07 -9.97
C ASN A 59 0.26 -5.55 -9.55
N SER A 60 0.11 -6.07 -8.31
CA SER A 60 -1.21 -6.44 -7.78
C SER A 60 -2.13 -5.22 -7.60
N GLY A 61 -1.56 -4.06 -7.20
CA GLY A 61 -2.30 -2.80 -7.15
C GLY A 61 -2.78 -2.34 -8.54
N ILE A 62 -1.91 -2.44 -9.56
CA ILE A 62 -2.27 -2.15 -10.96
C ILE A 62 -3.38 -3.09 -11.45
N ALA A 63 -3.20 -4.39 -11.22
CA ALA A 63 -4.16 -5.41 -11.64
C ALA A 63 -5.55 -5.17 -11.07
N ARG A 64 -5.66 -4.64 -9.86
CA ARG A 64 -6.95 -4.34 -9.23
C ARG A 64 -7.77 -3.31 -10.01
N ILE A 65 -7.11 -2.27 -10.53
CA ILE A 65 -7.77 -1.25 -11.38
C ILE A 65 -8.14 -1.83 -12.75
N ASN A 66 -7.27 -2.68 -13.32
CA ASN A 66 -7.57 -3.37 -14.57
C ASN A 66 -8.82 -4.26 -14.42
N LEU A 67 -8.89 -5.03 -13.32
CA LEU A 67 -10.04 -5.87 -12.98
C LEU A 67 -11.32 -5.06 -12.73
N MET A 68 -11.24 -3.92 -12.04
CA MET A 68 -12.37 -3.03 -11.83
C MET A 68 -12.95 -2.53 -13.16
N LYS A 69 -12.08 -2.13 -14.09
CA LYS A 69 -12.49 -1.67 -15.43
C LYS A 69 -13.15 -2.79 -16.25
N ARG A 70 -12.62 -4.01 -16.15
CA ARG A 70 -13.12 -5.19 -16.86
C ARG A 70 -14.40 -5.77 -16.23
N HIS A 71 -14.48 -5.71 -14.92
CA HIS A 71 -15.61 -6.20 -14.12
C HIS A 71 -16.12 -5.10 -13.19
N PRO A 72 -16.99 -4.19 -13.67
CA PRO A 72 -17.63 -3.19 -12.83
C PRO A 72 -18.33 -3.85 -11.63
N GLY A 73 -18.17 -3.26 -10.44
CA GLY A 73 -18.69 -3.83 -9.19
C GLY A 73 -17.76 -4.82 -8.48
N SER A 74 -16.63 -5.21 -9.08
CA SER A 74 -15.64 -6.11 -8.41
C SER A 74 -14.78 -5.40 -7.36
N MET A 75 -14.78 -4.07 -7.32
CA MET A 75 -14.05 -3.27 -6.36
C MET A 75 -14.74 -3.30 -5.00
N LYS A 76 -13.99 -3.61 -3.94
CA LYS A 76 -14.44 -3.53 -2.54
C LYS A 76 -13.62 -2.48 -1.82
N LEU A 77 -14.17 -1.92 -0.74
CA LEU A 77 -13.50 -0.87 0.05
C LEU A 77 -12.13 -1.31 0.57
N VAL A 78 -12.00 -2.58 0.97
CA VAL A 78 -10.73 -3.17 1.43
C VAL A 78 -9.60 -3.05 0.40
N HIS A 79 -9.91 -3.04 -0.89
CA HIS A 79 -8.90 -2.91 -1.94
C HIS A 79 -8.32 -1.49 -2.06
N MET A 80 -8.99 -0.49 -1.47
CA MET A 80 -8.54 0.91 -1.46
C MET A 80 -7.66 1.23 -0.24
N LEU A 81 -7.73 0.42 0.82
CA LEU A 81 -7.00 0.67 2.07
C LEU A 81 -5.50 0.89 1.87
N PRO A 82 -4.77 0.10 1.04
CA PRO A 82 -3.35 0.35 0.82
C PRO A 82 -3.07 1.68 0.11
N ALA A 83 -3.97 2.14 -0.77
CA ALA A 83 -3.85 3.44 -1.41
C ALA A 83 -4.07 4.58 -0.40
N ILE A 84 -5.07 4.47 0.47
CA ILE A 84 -5.33 5.42 1.56
C ILE A 84 -4.13 5.45 2.51
N PHE A 85 -3.58 4.29 2.89
CA PHE A 85 -2.37 4.21 3.71
C PHE A 85 -1.19 4.94 3.04
N THR A 86 -0.98 4.73 1.74
CA THR A 86 0.10 5.37 0.98
C THR A 86 -0.03 6.90 0.98
N LEU A 87 -1.25 7.42 0.75
CA LEU A 87 -1.52 8.84 0.82
C LEU A 87 -1.35 9.38 2.25
N GLY A 88 -1.77 8.62 3.26
CA GLY A 88 -1.56 8.95 4.66
C GLY A 88 -0.08 9.06 5.02
N VAL A 89 0.74 8.10 4.62
CA VAL A 89 2.20 8.14 4.83
C VAL A 89 2.83 9.33 4.10
N LEU A 90 2.41 9.63 2.88
CA LEU A 90 2.86 10.81 2.14
C LEU A 90 2.51 12.10 2.88
N PHE A 91 1.26 12.24 3.35
CA PHE A 91 0.81 13.37 4.12
C PHE A 91 1.61 13.56 5.41
N LEU A 92 1.82 12.48 6.18
CA LEU A 92 2.62 12.50 7.41
C LEU A 92 4.08 12.88 7.12
N SER A 93 4.64 12.41 6.01
CA SER A 93 6.00 12.78 5.59
C SER A 93 6.10 14.27 5.26
N LEU A 94 5.13 14.82 4.55
CA LEU A 94 5.06 16.26 4.26
C LEU A 94 4.87 17.10 5.54
N LEU A 95 4.02 16.63 6.45
CA LEU A 95 3.81 17.27 7.75
C LEU A 95 5.10 17.27 8.58
N PHE A 96 5.85 16.17 8.60
CA PHE A 96 7.13 16.08 9.27
C PHE A 96 8.14 17.07 8.69
N VAL A 97 8.29 17.10 7.37
CA VAL A 97 9.22 18.01 6.68
C VAL A 97 8.85 19.47 6.92
N SER A 98 7.57 19.81 6.83
CA SER A 98 7.10 21.19 7.10
C SER A 98 7.34 21.61 8.54
N GLY A 99 7.09 20.71 9.52
CA GLY A 99 7.39 20.94 10.92
C GLY A 99 8.89 21.14 11.18
N PHE A 100 9.74 20.34 10.53
CA PHE A 100 11.18 20.47 10.61
C PHE A 100 11.67 21.80 10.06
N ILE A 101 11.21 22.21 8.87
CA ILE A 101 11.55 23.51 8.26
C ILE A 101 11.11 24.67 9.15
N LEU A 102 9.89 24.60 9.68
CA LEU A 102 9.35 25.63 10.58
C LEU A 102 10.21 25.76 11.85
N THR A 103 10.56 24.64 12.47
CA THR A 103 11.44 24.61 13.66
C THR A 103 12.80 25.21 13.34
N ALA A 104 13.46 24.74 12.27
CA ALA A 104 14.79 25.19 11.88
C ALA A 104 14.83 26.69 11.57
N ALA A 105 13.84 27.21 10.83
CA ALA A 105 13.75 28.63 10.49
C ALA A 105 13.57 29.51 11.74
N ASN A 106 12.74 29.06 12.69
CA ASN A 106 12.52 29.84 13.91
C ASN A 106 13.72 29.78 14.87
N VAL A 107 14.40 28.60 14.98
CA VAL A 107 15.64 28.48 15.76
C VAL A 107 16.74 29.37 15.17
N TYR A 108 16.90 29.40 13.84
CA TYR A 108 17.85 30.30 13.18
C TYR A 108 17.54 31.79 13.47
N GLY A 109 16.26 32.17 13.39
CA GLY A 109 15.83 33.53 13.74
C GLY A 109 16.18 33.97 15.17
N ILE A 110 16.02 33.04 16.14
CA ILE A 110 16.40 33.26 17.54
C ILE A 110 17.91 33.45 17.66
N LEU A 111 18.70 32.61 17.03
CA LEU A 111 20.17 32.61 17.10
C LEU A 111 20.79 33.84 16.41
N ALA A 112 20.19 34.31 15.31
CA ALA A 112 20.67 35.48 14.57
C ALA A 112 20.45 36.81 15.28
N LYS A 113 19.84 36.85 16.46
CA LYS A 113 19.51 38.07 17.24
C LYS A 113 18.78 39.16 16.44
N SER A 114 18.21 38.79 15.29
CA SER A 114 17.53 39.76 14.38
C SER A 114 16.10 40.07 14.81
N VAL A 115 15.67 39.62 16.02
CA VAL A 115 14.26 39.62 16.38
C VAL A 115 13.99 40.36 17.65
N GLN A 116 13.21 41.39 17.52
CA GLN A 116 12.63 42.14 18.66
C GLN A 116 11.51 41.34 19.36
N ASN A 117 11.02 40.24 18.78
CA ASN A 117 9.86 39.49 19.30
C ASN A 117 10.15 37.98 19.47
N THR A 118 10.90 37.65 20.49
CA THR A 118 11.32 36.27 20.85
C THR A 118 10.13 35.34 21.09
N SER A 119 8.96 35.84 21.51
CA SER A 119 7.78 35.01 21.77
C SER A 119 7.18 34.42 20.52
N THR A 120 7.17 35.11 19.39
CA THR A 120 6.63 34.59 18.11
C THR A 120 7.48 33.45 17.56
N TYR A 121 8.80 33.56 17.67
CA TYR A 121 9.72 32.50 17.24
C TYR A 121 9.66 31.27 18.14
N SER A 122 9.52 31.45 19.46
CA SER A 122 9.29 30.36 20.40
C SER A 122 8.01 29.57 20.04
N LEU A 123 6.91 30.27 19.71
CA LEU A 123 5.68 29.63 19.25
C LEU A 123 5.90 28.81 17.98
N GLY A 124 6.65 29.35 17.00
CA GLY A 124 6.97 28.65 15.75
C GLY A 124 7.75 27.35 15.98
N VAL A 125 8.72 27.37 16.93
CA VAL A 125 9.45 26.16 17.33
C VAL A 125 8.51 25.11 17.94
N HIS A 126 7.63 25.51 18.86
CA HIS A 126 6.67 24.58 19.47
C HIS A 126 5.72 23.97 18.44
N LEU A 127 5.15 24.77 17.55
CA LEU A 127 4.27 24.29 16.48
C LEU A 127 4.98 23.31 15.54
N GLY A 128 6.23 23.58 15.19
CA GLY A 128 7.02 22.68 14.37
C GLY A 128 7.31 21.34 15.06
N ILE A 129 7.64 21.36 16.35
CA ILE A 129 7.84 20.12 17.14
C ILE A 129 6.55 19.32 17.24
N VAL A 130 5.41 19.98 17.52
CA VAL A 130 4.10 19.31 17.56
C VAL A 130 3.77 18.68 16.22
N ALA A 131 4.00 19.38 15.09
CA ALA A 131 3.77 18.83 13.77
C ALA A 131 4.62 17.59 13.49
N MET A 132 5.92 17.61 13.86
CA MET A 132 6.80 16.44 13.74
C MET A 132 6.32 15.28 14.63
N ALA A 133 5.91 15.55 15.86
CA ALA A 133 5.38 14.52 16.76
C ALA A 133 4.09 13.89 16.20
N CYS A 134 3.14 14.71 15.75
CA CYS A 134 1.91 14.25 15.12
C CYS A 134 2.16 13.41 13.87
N ALA A 135 3.25 13.65 13.13
CA ALA A 135 3.64 12.87 11.98
C ALA A 135 4.28 11.54 12.36
N LEU A 136 5.15 11.51 13.36
CA LEU A 136 5.91 10.32 13.74
C LEU A 136 5.08 9.33 14.57
N ILE A 137 4.24 9.81 15.49
CA ILE A 137 3.51 8.95 16.43
C ILE A 137 2.68 7.86 15.71
N PRO A 138 1.87 8.16 14.68
CA PRO A 138 1.09 7.11 14.00
C PRO A 138 1.98 6.06 13.31
N ILE A 139 3.11 6.47 12.72
CA ILE A 139 4.05 5.57 12.05
C ILE A 139 4.73 4.65 13.08
N LEU A 140 5.15 5.21 14.22
CA LEU A 140 5.77 4.43 15.29
C LEU A 140 4.77 3.48 15.94
N MET A 141 3.54 3.91 16.21
CA MET A 141 2.48 3.05 16.74
C MET A 141 2.17 1.89 15.80
N TYR A 142 2.01 2.16 14.49
CA TYR A 142 1.82 1.10 13.49
C TYR A 142 2.99 0.12 13.48
N SER A 143 4.22 0.63 13.48
CA SER A 143 5.44 -0.20 13.50
C SER A 143 5.52 -1.06 14.76
N LEU A 144 5.16 -0.50 15.92
CA LEU A 144 5.13 -1.21 17.20
C LEU A 144 4.06 -2.32 17.21
N LEU A 145 2.87 -2.07 16.67
CA LEU A 145 1.82 -3.07 16.54
C LEU A 145 2.26 -4.25 15.67
N ILE A 146 2.86 -3.98 14.50
CA ILE A 146 3.38 -5.05 13.62
C ILE A 146 4.51 -5.81 14.31
N PHE A 147 5.42 -5.11 15.00
CA PHE A 147 6.52 -5.73 15.70
C PHE A 147 6.04 -6.66 16.82
N THR A 148 5.14 -6.19 17.68
CA THR A 148 4.63 -6.95 18.82
C THR A 148 3.81 -8.16 18.37
N ASP A 149 2.89 -7.99 17.39
CA ASP A 149 2.13 -9.10 16.82
C ASP A 149 3.05 -10.18 16.22
N SER A 150 4.00 -9.76 15.38
CA SER A 150 4.97 -10.70 14.78
C SER A 150 5.88 -11.37 15.80
N LEU A 151 6.29 -10.66 16.85
CA LEU A 151 7.10 -11.23 17.92
C LEU A 151 6.34 -12.30 18.72
N LEU A 152 5.08 -12.04 19.05
CA LEU A 152 4.23 -12.98 19.74
C LEU A 152 3.95 -14.24 18.93
N GLN A 153 3.70 -14.10 17.63
CA GLN A 153 3.39 -15.23 16.76
C GLN A 153 4.62 -16.06 16.40
N ASN A 154 5.74 -15.41 16.06
CA ASN A 154 6.93 -16.09 15.53
C ASN A 154 8.02 -16.35 16.57
N LYS A 155 7.93 -15.75 17.77
CA LYS A 155 8.92 -15.86 18.86
C LYS A 155 10.35 -15.55 18.39
N SER A 156 10.50 -14.68 17.39
CA SER A 156 11.79 -14.34 16.78
C SER A 156 11.91 -12.83 16.57
N PHE A 157 12.89 -12.23 17.24
CA PHE A 157 13.17 -10.79 17.15
C PHE A 157 13.53 -10.37 15.71
N LYS A 158 14.32 -11.21 15.03
CA LYS A 158 14.71 -10.97 13.63
C LYS A 158 13.49 -10.94 12.70
N VAL A 159 12.57 -11.88 12.89
CA VAL A 159 11.33 -11.92 12.08
C VAL A 159 10.46 -10.69 12.39
N ALA A 160 10.32 -10.30 13.65
CA ALA A 160 9.55 -9.13 14.06
C ALA A 160 10.05 -7.83 13.41
N TRP A 161 11.38 -7.62 13.37
CA TRP A 161 11.97 -6.47 12.66
C TRP A 161 11.72 -6.50 11.14
N LEU A 162 11.93 -7.65 10.52
CA LEU A 162 11.69 -7.80 9.08
C LEU A 162 10.22 -7.62 8.71
N SER A 163 9.29 -7.97 9.61
CA SER A 163 7.85 -7.83 9.41
C SER A 163 7.43 -6.37 9.27
N ILE A 164 8.08 -5.43 9.99
CA ILE A 164 7.82 -4.00 9.83
C ILE A 164 8.12 -3.60 8.38
N GLY A 165 9.33 -3.88 7.89
CA GLY A 165 9.72 -3.56 6.52
C GLY A 165 8.82 -4.22 5.47
N ALA A 166 8.49 -5.49 5.67
CA ALA A 166 7.60 -6.23 4.76
C ALA A 166 6.19 -5.63 4.71
N SER A 167 5.64 -5.19 5.86
CA SER A 167 4.31 -4.58 5.95
C SER A 167 4.27 -3.23 5.21
N PHE A 168 5.27 -2.36 5.41
CA PHE A 168 5.36 -1.12 4.65
C PHE A 168 5.53 -1.37 3.15
N ILE A 169 6.39 -2.31 2.75
CA ILE A 169 6.57 -2.69 1.35
C ILE A 169 5.25 -3.16 0.73
N GLN A 170 4.49 -3.98 1.45
CA GLN A 170 3.21 -4.48 0.97
C GLN A 170 2.20 -3.36 0.74
N LEU A 171 2.00 -2.49 1.73
CA LEU A 171 1.01 -1.43 1.66
C LEU A 171 1.41 -0.32 0.68
N LEU A 172 2.67 0.15 0.75
CA LEU A 172 3.17 1.20 -0.15
C LEU A 172 3.31 0.68 -1.59
N GLY A 173 3.80 -0.55 -1.77
CA GLY A 173 3.92 -1.16 -3.08
C GLY A 173 2.57 -1.29 -3.77
N TYR A 174 1.59 -1.89 -3.10
CA TYR A 174 0.24 -2.01 -3.64
C TYR A 174 -0.41 -0.64 -3.85
N GLY A 175 -0.34 0.26 -2.85
CA GLY A 175 -0.97 1.57 -2.91
C GLY A 175 -0.42 2.43 -4.04
N THR A 176 0.90 2.45 -4.26
CA THR A 176 1.52 3.18 -5.38
C THR A 176 1.10 2.61 -6.74
N GLY A 177 1.03 1.27 -6.88
CA GLY A 177 0.53 0.62 -8.09
C GLY A 177 -0.94 0.97 -8.36
N PHE A 178 -1.78 0.93 -7.33
CA PHE A 178 -3.19 1.29 -7.41
C PHE A 178 -3.39 2.75 -7.82
N ILE A 179 -2.73 3.70 -7.13
CA ILE A 179 -2.84 5.14 -7.40
C ILE A 179 -2.40 5.45 -8.83
N ARG A 180 -1.24 4.90 -9.25
CA ARG A 180 -0.73 5.06 -10.62
C ARG A 180 -1.72 4.57 -11.66
N ALA A 181 -2.26 3.37 -11.48
CA ALA A 181 -3.21 2.79 -12.42
C ALA A 181 -4.54 3.56 -12.43
N TRP A 182 -5.03 3.97 -11.26
CA TRP A 182 -6.24 4.78 -11.14
C TRP A 182 -6.07 6.11 -11.87
N TRP A 183 -4.97 6.81 -11.62
CA TRP A 183 -4.70 8.09 -12.31
C TRP A 183 -4.66 7.93 -13.83
N LEU A 184 -3.87 6.99 -14.32
CA LEU A 184 -3.69 6.82 -15.77
C LEU A 184 -4.95 6.31 -16.47
N ARG A 185 -5.70 5.40 -15.86
CA ARG A 185 -6.86 4.76 -16.50
C ARG A 185 -8.20 5.43 -16.21
N CYS A 186 -8.36 6.08 -15.05
CA CYS A 186 -9.62 6.71 -14.67
C CYS A 186 -9.60 8.23 -14.88
N VAL A 187 -8.47 8.90 -14.63
CA VAL A 187 -8.34 10.35 -14.79
C VAL A 187 -7.85 10.69 -16.20
N CYS A 188 -6.73 10.08 -16.64
CA CYS A 188 -6.17 10.36 -17.97
C CYS A 188 -6.85 9.59 -19.12
N GLY A 189 -7.82 8.72 -18.84
CA GLY A 189 -8.61 8.01 -19.84
C GLY A 189 -7.86 6.97 -20.68
N ARG A 190 -6.68 6.49 -20.24
CA ARG A 190 -5.95 5.44 -20.97
C ARG A 190 -6.76 4.14 -20.98
N ASN A 191 -7.03 3.63 -22.18
CA ASN A 191 -7.79 2.37 -22.36
C ASN A 191 -6.90 1.13 -22.29
N GLU A 192 -5.59 1.25 -22.57
CA GLU A 192 -4.65 0.14 -22.50
C GLU A 192 -4.44 -0.36 -21.07
N GLU A 193 -4.35 -1.68 -20.91
CA GLU A 193 -4.01 -2.29 -19.64
C GLU A 193 -2.57 -1.97 -19.27
N LEU A 194 -2.37 -1.42 -18.07
CA LEU A 194 -1.03 -1.13 -17.55
C LEU A 194 -0.36 -2.44 -17.13
N GLN A 195 0.87 -2.59 -17.54
CA GLN A 195 1.73 -3.74 -17.26
C GLN A 195 2.84 -3.38 -16.26
#